data_bcd59c434fd0ba2c31ccd336d00ed99c
#
_entry.id   bcd59c434fd0ba2c31ccd336d00ed99c
#
_cell.length_a   1.000
_cell.length_b   1.000
_cell.length_c   1.000
_cell.angle_alpha   90.00
_cell.angle_beta   90.00
_cell.angle_gamma   90.00
#
_symmetry.space_group_name_H-M   'P 1'
#
loop_
_entity.id
_entity.type
_entity.pdbx_description
1 polymer ?
#
loop_
_entity_poly.entity_id
_entity_poly.type
_entity_poly.pdbx_seq_one_letter_code
_entity_poly.pdbx_strand_id
1 'polypeptide(L)' 'MKAILGQYHYAPHRRNWGVWVWTSVTETGASGTFVKDFQSKEKAREYVWKMNGWGQPKTKLN' A
#
# COMPACT_ATOMS: atom_id res chain seq x y z
N MET A 1 8.02 7.18 8.70
CA MET A 1 7.95 5.94 7.96
C MET A 1 8.75 6.06 6.68
N LYS A 2 9.51 5.06 6.33
CA LYS A 2 10.36 5.14 5.15
C LYS A 2 9.66 4.57 3.93
N ALA A 3 9.82 5.22 2.79
CA ALA A 3 9.37 4.68 1.52
C ALA A 3 10.44 3.72 1.00
N ILE A 4 10.03 2.58 0.53
CA ILE A 4 10.92 1.56 0.00
C ILE A 4 10.55 1.31 -1.45
N LEU A 5 11.52 1.46 -2.34
CA LEU A 5 11.30 1.30 -3.76
C LEU A 5 10.69 -0.07 -4.05
N GLY A 6 9.63 -0.09 -4.82
CA GLY A 6 8.96 -1.33 -5.18
C GLY A 6 7.98 -1.83 -4.13
N GLN A 7 7.89 -1.18 -2.98
CA GLN A 7 6.97 -1.62 -1.94
C GLN A 7 5.60 -0.98 -2.16
N TYR A 8 4.57 -1.76 -1.95
CA TYR A 8 3.20 -1.26 -2.06
C TYR A 8 2.74 -0.68 -0.75
N HIS A 9 1.84 0.29 -0.82
CA HIS A 9 1.24 0.85 0.38
C HIS A 9 -0.19 1.28 0.06
N TYR A 10 -0.98 1.50 1.08
CA TYR A 10 -2.35 1.95 0.90
C TYR A 10 -2.61 3.17 1.76
N ALA A 11 -3.59 3.97 1.34
CA ALA A 11 -3.96 5.18 2.05
C ALA A 11 -5.37 5.59 1.66
N PRO A 12 -6.03 6.43 2.42
CA PRO A 12 -7.34 6.93 2.03
C PRO A 12 -7.24 7.67 0.69
N HIS A 13 -8.21 7.41 -0.19
CA HIS A 13 -8.23 8.03 -1.49
C HIS A 13 -9.69 8.37 -1.81
N ARG A 14 -10.07 9.64 -1.62
CA ARG A 14 -11.44 10.08 -1.78
C ARG A 14 -12.31 9.30 -0.81
N ARG A 15 -13.28 8.56 -1.29
CA ARG A 15 -14.15 7.77 -0.43
C ARG A 15 -13.70 6.32 -0.33
N ASN A 16 -12.59 6.00 -0.99
CA ASN A 16 -12.09 4.64 -1.05
C ASN A 16 -10.71 4.55 -0.43
N TRP A 17 -10.08 3.42 -0.59
CA TRP A 17 -8.71 3.18 -0.15
C TRP A 17 -7.88 2.87 -1.37
N GLY A 18 -6.90 3.72 -1.65
CA GLY A 18 -6.05 3.55 -2.81
C GLY A 18 -4.80 2.78 -2.47
N VAL A 19 -4.26 2.10 -3.47
CA VAL A 19 -3.00 1.37 -3.35
C VAL A 19 -2.03 1.98 -4.33
N TRP A 20 -0.82 2.23 -3.85
CA TRP A 20 0.26 2.79 -4.67
C TRP A 20 1.49 1.92 -4.49
N VAL A 21 2.39 1.98 -5.46
CA VAL A 21 3.69 1.34 -5.35
C VAL A 21 4.76 2.42 -5.49
N TRP A 22 5.76 2.38 -4.64
CA TRP A 22 6.84 3.36 -4.67
C TRP A 22 7.70 3.10 -5.90
N THR A 23 7.73 4.05 -6.82
CA THR A 23 8.49 3.92 -8.06
C THR A 23 9.72 4.79 -8.10
N SER A 24 9.85 5.71 -7.15
CA SER A 24 11.04 6.55 -7.07
C SER A 24 11.24 6.97 -5.62
N VAL A 25 12.41 6.69 -5.09
CA VAL A 25 12.73 7.05 -3.71
C VAL A 25 14.08 7.74 -3.72
N THR A 26 14.10 8.98 -3.19
CA THR A 26 15.33 9.77 -3.12
C THR A 26 15.50 10.27 -1.69
N GLU A 27 16.59 10.93 -1.43
CA GLU A 27 16.86 11.49 -0.11
C GLU A 27 15.87 12.58 0.27
N THR A 28 15.32 13.28 -0.70
CA THR A 28 14.44 14.40 -0.44
C THR A 28 12.98 14.07 -0.62
N GLY A 29 12.65 12.87 -1.08
CA GLY A 29 11.26 12.52 -1.25
C GLY A 29 11.07 11.20 -1.94
N ALA A 30 9.81 10.85 -2.13
CA ALA A 30 9.44 9.62 -2.77
C ALA A 30 8.20 9.84 -3.62
N SER A 31 8.09 9.11 -4.70
CA SER A 31 6.95 9.16 -5.60
C SER A 31 6.39 7.76 -5.78
N GLY A 32 5.09 7.68 -5.92
CA GLY A 32 4.42 6.41 -6.12
C GLY A 32 3.50 6.46 -7.32
N THR A 33 3.24 5.31 -7.89
CA THR A 33 2.30 5.16 -8.98
C THR A 33 1.02 4.53 -8.44
N PHE A 34 -0.10 5.11 -8.80
CA PHE A 34 -1.40 4.58 -8.39
C PHE A 34 -1.62 3.23 -9.04
N VAL A 35 -2.04 2.25 -8.25
CA VAL A 35 -2.25 0.90 -8.73
C VAL A 35 -3.73 0.60 -8.84
N LYS A 36 -4.46 0.76 -7.75
CA LYS A 36 -5.85 0.35 -7.72
C LYS A 36 -6.52 0.94 -6.50
N ASP A 37 -7.86 1.10 -6.55
CA ASP A 37 -8.58 1.47 -5.35
C ASP A 37 -9.50 0.36 -4.91
N PHE A 38 -9.81 0.36 -3.62
CA PHE A 38 -10.72 -0.59 -3.02
C PHE A 38 -11.72 0.17 -2.18
N GLN A 39 -12.89 -0.36 -2.02
CA GLN A 39 -13.91 0.27 -1.19
C GLN A 39 -13.68 0.01 0.30
N SER A 40 -12.85 -0.96 0.61
CA SER A 40 -12.64 -1.39 1.98
C SER A 40 -11.16 -1.30 2.35
N LYS A 41 -10.87 -0.78 3.53
CA LYS A 41 -9.51 -0.72 4.03
C LYS A 41 -8.89 -2.12 4.11
N GLU A 42 -9.68 -3.08 4.55
CA GLU A 42 -9.19 -4.45 4.69
C GLU A 42 -8.77 -5.03 3.36
N LYS A 43 -9.55 -4.76 2.32
CA LYS A 43 -9.21 -5.27 1.01
C LYS A 43 -7.95 -4.63 0.46
N ALA A 44 -7.79 -3.34 0.67
CA ALA A 44 -6.58 -2.64 0.25
C ALA A 44 -5.37 -3.20 0.98
N ARG A 45 -5.51 -3.44 2.29
CA ARG A 45 -4.42 -3.97 3.09
C ARG A 45 -4.03 -5.38 2.63
N GLU A 46 -5.01 -6.22 2.36
CA GLU A 46 -4.73 -7.57 1.87
C GLU A 46 -3.98 -7.53 0.56
N TYR A 47 -4.40 -6.64 -0.32
CA TYR A 47 -3.74 -6.51 -1.62
C TYR A 47 -2.28 -6.07 -1.44
N VAL A 48 -2.06 -5.08 -0.58
CA VAL A 48 -0.72 -4.58 -0.33
C VAL A 48 0.16 -5.68 0.25
N TRP A 49 -0.35 -6.43 1.21
CA TRP A 49 0.42 -7.49 1.83
C TRP A 49 0.75 -8.59 0.84
N LYS A 50 -0.22 -8.94 -0.02
CA LYS A 50 -0.02 -9.95 -1.03
C LYS A 50 1.04 -9.51 -2.03
N MET A 51 0.96 -8.27 -2.49
CA MET A 51 1.89 -7.78 -3.51
C MET A 51 3.29 -7.58 -2.95
N ASN A 52 3.39 -7.31 -1.66
CA ASN A 52 4.69 -7.16 -1.03
C ASN A 52 5.30 -8.51 -0.62
N GLY A 53 4.54 -9.57 -0.76
CA GLY A 53 5.04 -10.89 -0.39
C GLY A 53 5.05 -11.14 1.10
N TRP A 54 4.25 -10.41 1.87
CA TRP A 54 4.20 -10.55 3.32
C TRP A 54 3.23 -11.64 3.76
N GLY A 55 2.48 -12.21 2.85
CA GLY A 55 1.44 -13.17 3.15
C GLY A 55 0.16 -12.46 3.52
N GLN A 56 -0.70 -13.12 4.28
CA GLN A 56 -1.96 -12.50 4.66
C GLN A 56 -1.83 -11.81 5.99
N PRO A 57 -2.41 -10.63 6.16
CA PRO A 57 -2.36 -9.96 7.45
C PRO A 57 -3.15 -10.73 8.49
N LYS A 58 -2.65 -10.75 9.70
CA LYS A 58 -3.36 -11.33 10.80
C LYS A 58 -4.28 -10.28 11.36
N THR A 59 -5.52 -10.37 11.07
CA THR A 59 -6.45 -9.34 11.45
C THR A 59 -6.90 -9.44 12.87
N LYS A 60 -6.62 -10.52 13.48
CA LYS A 60 -7.01 -10.59 14.79
C LYS A 60 -5.96 -10.47 15.68
N LEU A 61 -5.72 -10.34 15.78
CA LEU A 61 -4.75 -10.43 16.38
C LEU A 61 -4.88 -10.26 17.26
N ASN A 62 -5.09 -10.34 17.00
CA ASN A 62 -5.31 -10.17 17.49
C ASN A 62 -5.36 -10.13 17.74
#